data_b0020c30ededad26991dfe5f945600c3
#
_entry.id   b0020c30ededad26991dfe5f945600c3
#
_cell.length_a   1.000
_cell.length_b   1.000
_cell.length_c   1.000
_cell.angle_alpha   90.00
_cell.angle_beta   90.00
_cell.angle_gamma   90.00
#
_symmetry.space_group_name_H-M   'P 1'
#
loop_
_entity.id
_entity.type
_entity.pdbx_description
1 polymer ?
#
loop_
_entity_poly.entity_id
_entity_poly.type
_entity_poly.pdbx_seq_one_letter_code
_entity_poly.pdbx_strand_id
1 'polypeptide(L)'
;MNKDRFKDTARGVIEDTKNGNEWLPKDSYGDLGKWVNLQEGLNYAQLMNQIYAGGHSDWTLPNKEDLLGLYNKDLIQKDWEGNDIHIAPSFLTNCSSYLWSDEKNNTGQHLRIDLRTGDLDFIDAEEREHQAVRLIRYKQ
;
A
#
# COMPACT_ATOMS: atom_id res chain seq x y z
N MET A 1 -14.19 -8.32 14.67
CA MET A 1 -14.45 -7.31 13.63
C MET A 1 -13.14 -6.88 12.99
N ASN A 2 -13.11 -6.89 11.67
CA ASN A 2 -11.88 -6.60 10.96
C ASN A 2 -11.46 -5.13 11.01
N LYS A 3 -12.34 -4.21 11.39
CA LYS A 3 -12.00 -2.79 11.49
C LYS A 3 -10.89 -2.52 12.51
N ASP A 4 -10.70 -3.41 13.46
CA ASP A 4 -9.69 -3.26 14.50
C ASP A 4 -8.40 -4.01 14.19
N ARG A 5 -8.33 -4.66 13.02
CA ARG A 5 -7.17 -5.45 12.63
C ARG A 5 -5.93 -4.58 12.44
N PHE A 6 -6.09 -3.42 11.81
CA PHE A 6 -4.96 -2.52 11.51
C PHE A 6 -4.94 -1.40 12.55
N LYS A 7 -3.92 -1.42 13.39
CA LYS A 7 -3.85 -0.55 14.56
C LYS A 7 -2.74 0.48 14.43
N ASP A 8 -3.09 1.76 14.63
CA ASP A 8 -2.09 2.82 14.72
C ASP A 8 -1.32 2.64 16.04
N THR A 9 -0.01 2.45 15.94
CA THR A 9 0.82 2.15 17.12
C THR A 9 1.39 3.38 17.78
N ALA A 10 1.17 4.58 17.22
CA ALA A 10 1.80 5.83 17.67
C ALA A 10 3.33 5.81 17.52
N ARG A 11 3.90 4.81 16.82
CA ARG A 11 5.34 4.71 16.53
C ARG A 11 5.65 5.01 15.06
N GLY A 12 4.67 5.55 14.33
CA GLY A 12 4.81 5.86 12.92
C GLY A 12 4.54 4.69 12.00
N VAL A 13 3.94 3.60 12.51
CA VAL A 13 3.58 2.43 11.72
C VAL A 13 2.18 1.96 12.10
N ILE A 14 1.53 1.27 11.17
CA ILE A 14 0.26 0.59 11.39
C ILE A 14 0.55 -0.89 11.55
N GLU A 15 0.13 -1.48 12.64
CA GLU A 15 0.34 -2.90 12.89
C GLU A 15 -0.86 -3.71 12.39
N ASP A 16 -0.60 -4.76 11.61
CA ASP A 16 -1.59 -5.76 11.26
C ASP A 16 -1.63 -6.77 12.41
N THR A 17 -2.66 -6.70 13.25
CA THR A 17 -2.73 -7.52 14.46
C THR A 17 -2.97 -9.00 14.15
N LYS A 18 -3.35 -9.32 12.91
CA LYS A 18 -3.57 -10.72 12.50
C LYS A 18 -2.25 -11.48 12.33
N ASN A 19 -1.21 -10.82 11.80
CA ASN A 19 0.05 -11.49 11.48
C ASN A 19 1.29 -10.79 12.04
N GLY A 20 1.12 -9.60 12.62
CA GLY A 20 2.23 -8.83 13.19
C GLY A 20 3.04 -8.03 12.18
N ASN A 21 2.67 -8.07 10.90
CA ASN A 21 3.32 -7.25 9.89
C ASN A 21 3.00 -5.77 10.12
N GLU A 22 3.85 -4.89 9.61
CA GLU A 22 3.67 -3.45 9.79
C GLU A 22 3.64 -2.76 8.45
N TRP A 23 2.84 -1.69 8.39
CA TRP A 23 2.67 -0.88 7.19
C TRP A 23 2.99 0.56 7.50
N LEU A 24 3.49 1.30 6.52
CA LEU A 24 3.57 2.75 6.66
C LEU A 24 2.15 3.33 6.54
N PRO A 25 1.83 4.36 7.33
CA PRO A 25 0.45 4.91 7.34
C PRO A 25 0.05 5.64 6.06
N LYS A 26 1.03 6.15 5.30
CA LYS A 26 0.79 6.83 4.02
C LYS A 26 1.23 5.95 2.87
N ASP A 27 0.57 6.10 1.71
CA ASP A 27 1.12 5.56 0.48
C ASP A 27 2.08 6.59 -0.14
N SER A 28 2.70 6.22 -1.28
CA SER A 28 3.65 7.10 -1.95
C SER A 28 3.01 8.40 -2.43
N TYR A 29 1.73 8.38 -2.79
CA TYR A 29 1.04 9.61 -3.18
C TYR A 29 0.88 10.56 -2.00
N GLY A 30 0.56 10.03 -0.82
CA GLY A 30 0.45 10.84 0.39
C GLY A 30 1.75 11.54 0.75
N ASP A 31 2.88 10.91 0.50
CA ASP A 31 4.20 11.48 0.78
C ASP A 31 4.71 12.38 -0.34
N LEU A 32 4.57 11.96 -1.59
CA LEU A 32 5.23 12.62 -2.73
C LEU A 32 4.34 13.61 -3.47
N GLY A 33 3.02 13.45 -3.35
CA GLY A 33 2.07 14.26 -4.09
C GLY A 33 2.05 13.98 -5.58
N LYS A 34 2.57 12.83 -6.00
CA LYS A 34 2.59 12.42 -7.41
C LYS A 34 2.42 10.92 -7.55
N TRP A 35 2.00 10.51 -8.74
CA TRP A 35 1.84 9.10 -9.08
C TRP A 35 3.19 8.49 -9.43
N VAL A 36 3.31 7.18 -9.25
CA VAL A 36 4.56 6.46 -9.50
C VAL A 36 4.31 5.25 -10.38
N ASN A 37 5.23 5.00 -11.35
CA ASN A 37 5.28 3.71 -12.01
C ASN A 37 5.98 2.72 -11.08
N LEU A 38 6.14 1.47 -11.53
CA LEU A 38 6.72 0.45 -10.65
C LEU A 38 8.14 0.81 -10.20
N GLN A 39 9.01 1.23 -11.13
CA GLN A 39 10.38 1.55 -10.78
C GLN A 39 10.46 2.71 -9.78
N GLU A 40 9.62 3.72 -9.96
CA GLU A 40 9.55 4.84 -9.03
C GLU A 40 9.04 4.38 -7.66
N GLY A 41 8.12 3.41 -7.65
CA GLY A 41 7.66 2.80 -6.40
C GLY A 41 8.77 2.07 -5.67
N LEU A 42 9.62 1.34 -6.40
CA LEU A 42 10.78 0.69 -5.82
C LEU A 42 11.78 1.71 -5.28
N ASN A 43 11.97 2.82 -6.01
CA ASN A 43 12.84 3.91 -5.55
C ASN A 43 12.29 4.54 -4.26
N TYR A 44 10.99 4.68 -4.16
CA TYR A 44 10.34 5.19 -2.95
C TYR A 44 10.60 4.26 -1.77
N ALA A 45 10.50 2.94 -1.97
CA ALA A 45 10.81 1.97 -0.91
C ALA A 45 12.25 2.13 -0.45
N GLN A 46 13.19 2.28 -1.39
CA GLN A 46 14.59 2.47 -1.07
C GLN A 46 14.80 3.74 -0.25
N LEU A 47 14.11 4.82 -0.62
CA LEU A 47 14.20 6.09 0.11
C LEU A 47 13.68 5.93 1.56
N MET A 48 12.55 5.25 1.73
CA MET A 48 11.98 5.04 3.07
C MET A 48 12.93 4.23 3.94
N ASN A 49 13.64 3.26 3.35
CA ASN A 49 14.63 2.47 4.08
C ASN A 49 15.85 3.31 4.47
N GLN A 50 16.30 4.19 3.57
CA GLN A 50 17.44 5.07 3.83
C GLN A 50 17.17 6.05 4.96
N ILE A 51 15.94 6.51 5.09
CA ILE A 51 15.58 7.47 6.15
C ILE A 51 15.03 6.78 7.40
N TYR A 52 15.01 5.45 7.42
CA TYR A 52 14.49 4.67 8.56
C TYR A 52 13.05 5.07 8.90
N ALA A 53 12.19 5.14 7.90
CA ALA A 53 10.80 5.50 8.10
C ALA A 53 10.15 4.58 9.14
N GLY A 54 9.44 5.14 10.11
CA GLY A 54 8.84 4.37 11.19
C GLY A 54 9.84 3.64 12.06
N GLY A 55 11.14 4.01 11.97
CA GLY A 55 12.19 3.38 12.75
C GLY A 55 12.77 2.10 12.16
N HIS A 56 12.47 1.79 10.90
CA HIS A 56 12.88 0.54 10.28
C HIS A 56 13.43 0.76 8.86
N SER A 57 14.23 -0.20 8.39
CA SER A 57 14.90 -0.11 7.09
C SER A 57 14.66 -1.35 6.22
N ASP A 58 13.57 -2.09 6.47
CA ASP A 58 13.23 -3.30 5.72
C ASP A 58 11.86 -3.20 5.04
N TRP A 59 11.50 -1.99 4.62
CA TRP A 59 10.25 -1.74 3.89
C TRP A 59 10.33 -2.29 2.47
N THR A 60 9.24 -2.90 2.01
CA THR A 60 9.16 -3.49 0.67
C THR A 60 7.75 -3.33 0.11
N LEU A 61 7.61 -3.57 -1.20
CA LEU A 61 6.29 -3.62 -1.81
C LEU A 61 5.56 -4.87 -1.33
N PRO A 62 4.23 -4.78 -1.17
CA PRO A 62 3.45 -5.94 -0.74
C PRO A 62 3.31 -6.97 -1.85
N ASN A 63 3.09 -8.24 -1.46
CA ASN A 63 2.72 -9.28 -2.38
C ASN A 63 1.19 -9.33 -2.52
N LYS A 64 0.70 -10.27 -3.35
CA LYS A 64 -0.74 -10.43 -3.59
C LYS A 64 -1.52 -10.66 -2.30
N GLU A 65 -1.02 -11.54 -1.44
CA GLU A 65 -1.70 -11.87 -0.18
C GLU A 65 -1.80 -10.64 0.72
N ASP A 66 -0.74 -9.85 0.77
CA ASP A 66 -0.72 -8.62 1.58
C ASP A 66 -1.78 -7.64 1.09
N LEU A 67 -1.87 -7.45 -0.23
CA LEU A 67 -2.85 -6.53 -0.82
C LEU A 67 -4.28 -7.00 -0.55
N LEU A 68 -4.53 -8.30 -0.70
CA LEU A 68 -5.85 -8.85 -0.40
C LEU A 68 -6.21 -8.69 1.07
N GLY A 69 -5.20 -8.75 1.95
CA GLY A 69 -5.41 -8.54 3.38
C GLY A 69 -5.76 -7.11 3.75
N LEU A 70 -5.34 -6.13 2.94
CA LEU A 70 -5.72 -4.72 3.16
C LEU A 70 -7.19 -4.46 2.85
N TYR A 71 -7.69 -5.08 1.80
CA TYR A 71 -9.02 -4.82 1.30
C TYR A 71 -10.08 -5.49 2.20
N ASN A 72 -11.10 -4.73 2.59
CA ASN A 72 -12.26 -5.27 3.30
C ASN A 72 -13.48 -4.45 2.90
N LYS A 73 -14.40 -5.08 2.19
CA LYS A 73 -15.60 -4.42 1.65
C LYS A 73 -16.46 -3.74 2.70
N ASP A 74 -16.35 -4.17 3.96
CA ASP A 74 -17.14 -3.62 5.06
C ASP A 74 -16.56 -2.34 5.65
N LEU A 75 -15.36 -1.96 5.21
CA LEU A 75 -14.70 -0.73 5.64
C LEU A 75 -14.82 0.31 4.54
N ILE A 76 -14.91 1.57 4.91
CA ILE A 76 -15.00 2.67 3.94
C ILE A 76 -14.08 3.79 4.37
N GLN A 77 -13.30 4.27 3.40
CA GLN A 77 -12.48 5.45 3.52
C GLN A 77 -12.50 6.17 2.17
N LYS A 78 -12.00 7.37 2.10
CA LYS A 78 -11.97 8.12 0.84
C LYS A 78 -10.57 8.17 0.27
N ASP A 79 -10.46 8.04 -1.06
CA ASP A 79 -9.20 8.25 -1.75
C ASP A 79 -8.97 9.73 -2.05
N TRP A 80 -7.90 10.02 -2.82
CA TRP A 80 -7.50 11.39 -3.17
C TRP A 80 -8.60 12.17 -3.88
N GLU A 81 -9.50 11.48 -4.56
CA GLU A 81 -10.56 12.08 -5.39
C GLU A 81 -11.92 12.05 -4.69
N GLY A 82 -12.00 11.48 -3.50
CA GLY A 82 -13.25 11.35 -2.76
C GLY A 82 -14.05 10.10 -3.08
N ASN A 83 -13.48 9.16 -3.83
CA ASN A 83 -14.13 7.87 -4.09
C ASN A 83 -14.00 6.97 -2.87
N ASP A 84 -15.01 6.10 -2.68
CA ASP A 84 -14.96 5.11 -1.60
C ASP A 84 -13.91 4.05 -1.91
N ILE A 85 -13.04 3.81 -0.95
CA ILE A 85 -12.10 2.69 -0.96
C ILE A 85 -12.30 1.90 0.33
N HIS A 86 -11.88 0.65 0.34
CA HIS A 86 -12.24 -0.29 1.41
C HIS A 86 -11.01 -0.76 2.16
N ILE A 87 -10.43 0.16 2.93
CA ILE A 87 -9.30 -0.12 3.84
C ILE A 87 -9.62 0.44 5.22
N ALA A 88 -8.83 0.01 6.21
CA ALA A 88 -9.02 0.42 7.59
C ALA A 88 -8.84 1.93 7.78
N PRO A 89 -9.62 2.55 8.67
CA PRO A 89 -9.53 4.00 8.88
C PRO A 89 -8.25 4.46 9.56
N SER A 90 -7.44 3.52 10.09
CA SER A 90 -6.12 3.85 10.65
C SER A 90 -5.12 4.32 9.58
N PHE A 91 -5.33 3.94 8.32
CA PHE A 91 -4.49 4.44 7.23
C PHE A 91 -4.89 5.87 6.87
N LEU A 92 -3.91 6.69 6.51
CA LEU A 92 -4.17 8.10 6.23
C LEU A 92 -4.84 8.26 4.86
N THR A 93 -5.76 9.22 4.78
CA THR A 93 -6.48 9.57 3.57
C THR A 93 -5.58 10.33 2.60
N ASN A 94 -6.14 10.82 1.49
CA ASN A 94 -5.41 11.47 0.41
C ASN A 94 -4.44 10.48 -0.24
N CYS A 95 -4.95 9.27 -0.48
CA CYS A 95 -4.19 8.15 -1.01
C CYS A 95 -4.75 7.74 -2.36
N SER A 96 -4.01 6.87 -3.05
CA SER A 96 -4.47 6.26 -4.30
C SER A 96 -5.47 5.13 -4.02
N SER A 97 -6.31 4.85 -5.02
CA SER A 97 -7.11 3.62 -5.02
C SER A 97 -6.33 2.44 -5.59
N TYR A 98 -5.26 2.66 -6.33
CA TYR A 98 -4.46 1.59 -6.96
C TYR A 98 -3.13 1.44 -6.25
N LEU A 99 -2.75 0.20 -5.92
CA LEU A 99 -1.48 -0.08 -5.27
C LEU A 99 -0.73 -1.18 -6.02
N TRP A 100 0.56 -0.94 -6.28
CA TRP A 100 1.46 -1.91 -6.88
C TRP A 100 1.79 -3.06 -5.92
N SER A 101 1.94 -4.26 -6.49
CA SER A 101 2.54 -5.42 -5.83
C SER A 101 3.96 -5.63 -6.36
N ASP A 102 4.74 -6.46 -5.65
CA ASP A 102 6.05 -6.90 -6.13
C ASP A 102 5.93 -8.06 -7.14
N GLU A 103 4.74 -8.59 -7.39
CA GLU A 103 4.55 -9.76 -8.25
C GLU A 103 4.39 -9.36 -9.71
N LYS A 104 5.01 -10.16 -10.58
CA LYS A 104 4.92 -9.95 -12.02
C LYS A 104 4.48 -11.23 -12.71
N ASN A 105 3.92 -11.09 -13.92
CA ASN A 105 3.55 -12.23 -14.74
C ASN A 105 4.66 -12.54 -15.77
N ASN A 106 4.40 -13.52 -16.66
CA ASN A 106 5.38 -13.96 -17.64
C ASN A 106 5.71 -12.92 -18.70
N THR A 107 4.86 -11.90 -18.87
CA THR A 107 5.07 -10.84 -19.86
C THR A 107 5.72 -9.60 -19.26
N GLY A 108 6.09 -9.63 -17.97
CA GLY A 108 6.72 -8.49 -17.32
C GLY A 108 5.76 -7.44 -16.81
N GLN A 109 4.45 -7.68 -16.92
CA GLN A 109 3.47 -6.81 -16.27
C GLN A 109 3.46 -7.08 -14.77
N HIS A 110 3.12 -6.06 -13.97
CA HIS A 110 3.07 -6.18 -12.52
C HIS A 110 1.65 -6.11 -12.00
N LEU A 111 1.43 -6.82 -10.91
CA LEU A 111 0.13 -6.91 -10.25
C LEU A 111 -0.17 -5.61 -9.53
N ARG A 112 -1.44 -5.22 -9.57
CA ARG A 112 -1.95 -4.14 -8.72
C ARG A 112 -3.32 -4.50 -8.18
N ILE A 113 -3.74 -3.82 -7.11
CA ILE A 113 -5.10 -3.93 -6.61
C ILE A 113 -5.82 -2.59 -6.79
N ASP A 114 -7.13 -2.67 -7.05
CA ASP A 114 -8.01 -1.51 -7.00
C ASP A 114 -8.78 -1.58 -5.68
N LEU A 115 -8.50 -0.66 -4.78
CA LEU A 115 -9.12 -0.65 -3.45
C LEU A 115 -10.59 -0.24 -3.47
N ARG A 116 -11.10 0.23 -4.61
CA ARG A 116 -12.53 0.55 -4.75
C ARG A 116 -13.36 -0.73 -4.90
N THR A 117 -12.79 -1.78 -5.46
CA THR A 117 -13.51 -3.01 -5.80
C THR A 117 -12.89 -4.27 -5.24
N GLY A 118 -11.61 -4.23 -4.89
CA GLY A 118 -10.84 -5.41 -4.50
C GLY A 118 -10.30 -6.20 -5.69
N ASP A 119 -10.47 -5.71 -6.91
CA ASP A 119 -10.02 -6.42 -8.11
C ASP A 119 -8.51 -6.33 -8.26
N LEU A 120 -7.94 -7.42 -8.75
CA LEU A 120 -6.52 -7.53 -9.08
C LEU A 120 -6.36 -7.64 -10.59
N ASP A 121 -5.38 -6.96 -11.14
CA ASP A 121 -5.01 -7.14 -12.55
C ASP A 121 -3.51 -6.88 -12.73
N PHE A 122 -2.99 -7.31 -13.89
CA PHE A 122 -1.60 -7.06 -14.26
C PHE A 122 -1.57 -5.94 -15.28
N ILE A 123 -0.72 -4.94 -15.06
CA ILE A 123 -0.60 -3.80 -15.96
C ILE A 123 0.86 -3.54 -16.28
N ASP A 124 1.09 -2.73 -17.31
CA ASP A 124 2.41 -2.32 -17.73
C ASP A 124 3.14 -1.61 -16.58
N ALA A 125 4.36 -2.03 -16.30
CA ALA A 125 5.17 -1.45 -15.22
C ALA A 125 5.49 0.04 -15.43
N GLU A 126 5.38 0.52 -16.68
CA GLU A 126 5.61 1.93 -17.00
C GLU A 126 4.41 2.82 -16.70
N GLU A 127 3.23 2.22 -16.44
CA GLU A 127 2.02 2.98 -16.15
C GLU A 127 2.19 3.76 -14.85
N ARG A 128 1.91 5.04 -14.89
CA ARG A 128 2.09 5.92 -13.74
C ARG A 128 0.79 6.50 -13.21
N GLU A 129 -0.13 6.84 -14.11
CA GLU A 129 -1.34 7.58 -13.74
C GLU A 129 -2.18 6.86 -12.69
N HIS A 130 -2.41 7.55 -11.56
CA HIS A 130 -3.18 7.09 -10.40
C HIS A 130 -2.54 5.94 -9.64
N GLN A 131 -1.31 5.54 -10.00
CA GLN A 131 -0.63 4.42 -9.34
C GLN A 131 0.20 4.90 -8.15
N ALA A 132 0.23 4.10 -7.10
CA ALA A 132 1.02 4.36 -5.90
C ALA A 132 1.51 3.05 -5.30
N VAL A 133 2.37 3.14 -4.30
CA VAL A 133 2.78 1.98 -3.50
C VAL A 133 2.52 2.28 -2.03
N ARG A 134 2.18 1.25 -1.28
CA ARG A 134 2.06 1.30 0.17
C ARG A 134 2.99 0.23 0.72
N LEU A 135 3.91 0.62 1.56
CA LEU A 135 5.02 -0.25 1.96
C LEU A 135 4.68 -1.06 3.21
N ILE A 136 5.19 -2.30 3.21
CA ILE A 136 5.02 -3.25 4.30
C ILE A 136 6.38 -3.74 4.77
N ARG A 137 6.47 -4.14 6.02
CA ARG A 137 7.59 -4.93 6.52
C ARG A 137 7.03 -6.13 7.26
N TYR A 138 7.73 -7.25 7.15
CA TYR A 138 7.23 -8.51 7.70
C TYR A 138 7.73 -8.71 9.12
N LYS A 139 6.88 -9.33 9.94
CA LYS A 139 7.25 -9.69 11.30
C LYS A 139 8.48 -10.59 11.29
N GLN A 140 9.42 -10.28 12.14
CA GLN A 140 10.66 -11.05 12.29
C GLN A 140 10.48 -12.24 13.24
#